data_b077b020222f26b3fbb1edf839bd991d
#
_entry.id   b077b020222f26b3fbb1edf839bd991d
#
_cell.length_a   1.000
_cell.length_b   1.000
_cell.length_c   1.000
_cell.angle_alpha   90.00
_cell.angle_beta   90.00
_cell.angle_gamma   90.00
#
_symmetry.space_group_name_H-M   'P 1'
#
loop_
_entity.id
_entity.type
_entity.pdbx_description
1 polymer ?
#
loop_
_entity_poly.entity_id
_entity_poly.type
_entity_poly.pdbx_seq_one_letter_code
_entity_poly.pdbx_strand_id
1 'polypeptide(L)'
;LSLNVDTDQYRCNLCGASGNSVSLYARLHGLTNKEAYMELSRGGNVYPMPQQPSSQNTEPQPKPLAQRHEVYTDMLSLLTLSAEHRENLRERGLFDDRIDQNQYRSMPQTPEGRKLLASLLRDTGHDLQGIPGFRTSYGEWTLSGPNGFLIPVRDKDGLIQGMKIRLDEGE
;
A
#
# COMPACT_ATOMS: atom_id res chain seq x y z
N LEU A 1 -12.40 2.92 -9.81
CA LEU A 1 -13.19 3.02 -8.58
C LEU A 1 -13.86 1.66 -8.33
N SER A 2 -13.61 1.06 -7.19
CA SER A 2 -14.30 -0.15 -6.72
C SER A 2 -15.29 0.25 -5.64
N LEU A 3 -16.51 -0.30 -5.71
CA LEU A 3 -17.58 -0.07 -4.75
C LEU A 3 -18.03 -1.42 -4.18
N ASN A 4 -18.12 -1.51 -2.88
CA ASN A 4 -18.73 -2.63 -2.17
C ASN A 4 -20.00 -2.13 -1.47
N VAL A 5 -21.15 -2.52 -2.02
CA VAL A 5 -22.47 -2.06 -1.51
C VAL A 5 -22.86 -2.74 -0.20
N ASP A 6 -22.35 -3.95 0.07
CA ASP A 6 -22.70 -4.71 1.28
C ASP A 6 -22.00 -4.12 2.52
N THR A 7 -20.80 -3.58 2.34
CA THR A 7 -20.01 -2.98 3.43
C THR A 7 -20.01 -1.45 3.40
N ASP A 8 -20.72 -0.83 2.46
CA ASP A 8 -20.74 0.62 2.22
C ASP A 8 -19.30 1.20 2.10
N GLN A 9 -18.45 0.54 1.33
CA GLN A 9 -17.07 0.97 1.14
C GLN A 9 -16.72 1.22 -0.32
N TYR A 10 -15.90 2.24 -0.56
CA TYR A 10 -15.29 2.46 -1.87
C TYR A 10 -13.78 2.57 -1.79
N ARG A 11 -13.12 2.24 -2.88
CA ARG A 11 -11.69 2.47 -3.10
C ARG A 11 -11.41 2.90 -4.52
N CYS A 12 -10.67 3.97 -4.68
CA CYS A 12 -10.19 4.43 -5.98
C CYS A 12 -8.78 3.88 -6.23
N ASN A 13 -8.66 3.02 -7.25
CA ASN A 13 -7.37 2.42 -7.60
C ASN A 13 -6.42 3.43 -8.28
N LEU A 14 -6.92 4.58 -8.72
CA LEU A 14 -6.13 5.60 -9.40
C LEU A 14 -5.45 6.56 -8.40
N CYS A 15 -6.21 7.05 -7.40
CA CYS A 15 -5.71 8.03 -6.43
C CYS A 15 -5.63 7.52 -4.99
N GLY A 16 -5.96 6.23 -4.75
CA GLY A 16 -5.93 5.62 -3.42
C GLY A 16 -7.07 6.04 -2.48
N ALA A 17 -7.92 6.97 -2.89
CA ALA A 17 -9.03 7.43 -2.06
C ALA A 17 -9.96 6.29 -1.65
N SER A 18 -10.31 6.21 -0.39
CA SER A 18 -11.22 5.20 0.15
C SER A 18 -12.13 5.82 1.22
N GLY A 19 -13.23 5.14 1.51
CA GLY A 19 -14.20 5.57 2.51
C GLY A 19 -15.57 4.92 2.30
N ASN A 20 -16.60 5.55 2.85
CA ASN A 20 -18.00 5.14 2.71
C ASN A 20 -18.78 6.05 1.74
N SER A 21 -20.06 5.77 1.52
CA SER A 21 -20.94 6.53 0.63
C SER A 21 -20.98 8.03 0.98
N VAL A 22 -21.03 8.36 2.26
CA VAL A 22 -21.04 9.77 2.73
C VAL A 22 -19.74 10.47 2.33
N SER A 23 -18.60 9.83 2.57
CA SER A 23 -17.29 10.41 2.22
C SER A 23 -17.06 10.50 0.71
N LEU A 24 -17.63 9.58 -0.06
CA LEU A 24 -17.62 9.65 -1.52
C LEU A 24 -18.45 10.84 -2.01
N TYR A 25 -19.68 10.97 -1.48
CA TYR A 25 -20.57 12.08 -1.81
C TYR A 25 -19.92 13.44 -1.45
N ALA A 26 -19.37 13.55 -0.25
CA ALA A 26 -18.65 14.74 0.18
C ALA A 26 -17.54 15.17 -0.79
N ARG A 27 -16.73 14.20 -1.23
CA ARG A 27 -15.66 14.45 -2.21
C ARG A 27 -16.15 14.88 -3.58
N LEU A 28 -17.21 14.24 -4.08
CA LEU A 28 -17.77 14.55 -5.40
C LEU A 28 -18.41 15.95 -5.44
N HIS A 29 -18.95 16.41 -4.32
CA HIS A 29 -19.66 17.69 -4.23
C HIS A 29 -18.86 18.80 -3.53
N GLY A 30 -17.61 18.54 -3.13
CA GLY A 30 -16.76 19.51 -2.45
C GLY A 30 -17.27 19.91 -1.05
N LEU A 31 -17.98 18.98 -0.39
CA LEU A 31 -18.57 19.16 0.93
C LEU A 31 -17.71 18.55 2.03
N THR A 32 -17.93 18.97 3.26
CA THR A 32 -17.47 18.22 4.43
C THR A 32 -18.34 16.98 4.64
N ASN A 33 -17.84 15.95 5.33
CA ASN A 33 -18.63 14.76 5.65
C ASN A 33 -19.91 15.10 6.44
N LYS A 34 -19.89 16.12 7.26
CA LYS A 34 -21.05 16.59 8.01
C LYS A 34 -22.12 17.19 7.11
N GLU A 35 -21.73 18.05 6.17
CA GLU A 35 -22.64 18.66 5.19
C GLU A 35 -23.22 17.60 4.27
N ALA A 36 -22.40 16.70 3.76
CA ALA A 36 -22.82 15.55 2.94
C ALA A 36 -23.85 14.68 3.66
N TYR A 37 -23.59 14.36 4.93
CA TYR A 37 -24.52 13.60 5.75
C TYR A 37 -25.86 14.31 5.94
N MET A 38 -25.83 15.62 6.23
CA MET A 38 -27.05 16.41 6.40
C MET A 38 -27.86 16.48 5.10
N GLU A 39 -27.21 16.60 3.96
CA GLU A 39 -27.85 16.68 2.66
C GLU A 39 -28.50 15.33 2.27
N LEU A 40 -27.76 14.23 2.44
CA LEU A 40 -28.27 12.87 2.21
C LEU A 40 -29.41 12.51 3.17
N SER A 41 -29.35 12.98 4.43
CA SER A 41 -30.39 12.72 5.45
C SER A 41 -31.70 13.47 5.20
N ARG A 42 -31.70 14.56 4.44
CA ARG A 42 -32.90 15.31 4.06
C ARG A 42 -33.70 14.65 2.96
N GLY A 43 -33.10 13.75 2.19
CA GLY A 43 -33.71 13.10 1.04
C GLY A 43 -34.20 11.65 1.21
N GLY A 44 -34.05 11.04 2.37
CA GLY A 44 -34.45 9.64 2.57
C GLY A 44 -34.13 9.10 3.95
N ASN A 45 -34.73 7.97 4.31
CA ASN A 45 -34.48 7.25 5.56
C ASN A 45 -33.00 6.85 5.71
N VAL A 46 -32.22 7.65 6.39
CA VAL A 46 -30.85 7.30 6.76
C VAL A 46 -30.89 6.62 8.13
N TYR A 47 -30.52 5.35 8.19
CA TYR A 47 -30.28 4.68 9.46
C TYR A 47 -29.13 5.39 10.19
N PRO A 48 -29.25 5.65 11.52
CA PRO A 48 -28.15 6.24 12.26
C PRO A 48 -26.96 5.29 12.23
N MET A 49 -25.94 5.63 11.45
CA MET A 49 -24.66 4.91 11.52
C MET A 49 -23.98 5.20 12.86
N PRO A 50 -23.38 4.18 13.51
CA PRO A 50 -22.52 4.41 14.65
C PRO A 50 -21.45 5.45 14.24
N GLN A 51 -21.32 6.49 15.06
CA GLN A 51 -20.24 7.47 14.88
C GLN A 51 -18.93 6.74 15.09
N GLN A 52 -18.34 6.25 14.01
CA GLN A 52 -16.90 5.98 14.05
C GLN A 52 -16.22 7.33 14.19
N PRO A 53 -15.33 7.49 15.19
CA PRO A 53 -14.55 8.71 15.29
C PRO A 53 -13.93 8.94 13.91
N SER A 54 -14.15 10.13 13.36
CA SER A 54 -13.45 10.59 12.17
C SER A 54 -11.96 10.53 12.47
N SER A 55 -11.35 9.39 12.22
CA SER A 55 -9.92 9.35 12.03
C SER A 55 -9.69 10.28 10.84
N GLN A 56 -9.27 11.50 11.13
CA GLN A 56 -8.47 12.25 10.21
C GLN A 56 -7.26 11.35 9.95
N ASN A 57 -7.43 10.41 9.00
CA ASN A 57 -6.30 9.78 8.36
C ASN A 57 -5.61 10.89 7.56
N THR A 58 -4.88 11.70 8.27
CA THR A 58 -3.70 12.34 7.72
C THR A 58 -2.72 11.19 7.49
N GLU A 59 -2.97 10.38 6.46
CA GLU A 59 -1.89 9.53 5.94
C GLU A 59 -0.73 10.49 5.68
N PRO A 60 0.43 10.26 6.30
CA PRO A 60 1.58 11.10 6.06
C PRO A 60 1.76 11.19 4.55
N GLN A 61 1.87 12.39 4.02
CA GLN A 61 2.09 12.54 2.58
C GLN A 61 3.32 11.72 2.19
N PRO A 62 3.25 10.96 1.09
CA PRO A 62 4.38 10.16 0.66
C PRO A 62 5.63 11.02 0.52
N LYS A 63 6.77 10.54 1.00
CA LYS A 63 8.06 11.21 0.83
C LYS A 63 8.37 11.48 -0.65
N PRO A 64 9.22 12.47 -0.94
CA PRO A 64 9.70 12.75 -2.29
C PRO A 64 10.21 11.49 -2.99
N LEU A 65 10.03 11.43 -4.31
CA LEU A 65 10.36 10.25 -5.11
C LEU A 65 11.82 9.78 -4.92
N ALA A 66 12.77 10.70 -4.85
CA ALA A 66 14.19 10.38 -4.64
C ALA A 66 14.40 9.58 -3.34
N GLN A 67 13.82 10.05 -2.23
CA GLN A 67 13.92 9.36 -0.95
C GLN A 67 13.22 7.99 -0.96
N ARG A 68 12.06 7.88 -1.61
CA ARG A 68 11.39 6.58 -1.78
C ARG A 68 12.24 5.62 -2.60
N HIS A 69 12.84 6.10 -3.67
CA HIS A 69 13.72 5.31 -4.52
C HIS A 69 14.92 4.75 -3.74
N GLU A 70 15.60 5.57 -2.94
CA GLU A 70 16.72 5.16 -2.09
C GLU A 70 16.29 4.04 -1.12
N VAL A 71 15.22 4.27 -0.35
CA VAL A 71 14.71 3.27 0.61
C VAL A 71 14.33 1.97 -0.08
N TYR A 72 13.63 2.03 -1.21
CA TYR A 72 13.22 0.82 -1.94
C TYR A 72 14.40 0.11 -2.59
N THR A 73 15.42 0.83 -3.05
CA THR A 73 16.63 0.23 -3.62
C THR A 73 17.37 -0.57 -2.54
N ASP A 74 17.58 0.02 -1.38
CA ASP A 74 18.24 -0.65 -0.25
C ASP A 74 17.39 -1.81 0.27
N MET A 75 16.07 -1.63 0.38
CA MET A 75 15.17 -2.71 0.75
C MET A 75 15.29 -3.91 -0.20
N LEU A 76 15.31 -3.69 -1.50
CA LEU A 76 15.43 -4.76 -2.49
C LEU A 76 16.81 -5.44 -2.44
N SER A 77 17.87 -4.72 -2.05
CA SER A 77 19.21 -5.30 -1.89
C SER A 77 19.30 -6.26 -0.69
N LEU A 78 18.50 -6.02 0.35
CA LEU A 78 18.43 -6.85 1.56
C LEU A 78 17.55 -8.10 1.36
N LEU A 79 16.74 -8.14 0.32
CA LEU A 79 15.80 -9.24 0.06
C LEU A 79 16.31 -10.16 -1.05
N THR A 80 15.87 -11.41 -1.00
CA THR A 80 16.10 -12.42 -2.05
C THR A 80 14.79 -12.82 -2.71
N LEU A 81 14.86 -13.38 -3.90
CA LEU A 81 13.72 -14.02 -4.55
C LEU A 81 13.77 -15.53 -4.25
N SER A 82 12.70 -16.09 -3.70
CA SER A 82 12.59 -17.53 -3.43
C SER A 82 12.61 -18.33 -4.73
N ALA A 83 13.03 -19.60 -4.65
CA ALA A 83 13.03 -20.48 -5.80
C ALA A 83 11.62 -20.68 -6.38
N GLU A 84 10.62 -20.78 -5.52
CA GLU A 84 9.22 -20.91 -5.90
C GLU A 84 8.71 -19.69 -6.69
N HIS A 85 8.97 -18.47 -6.20
CA HIS A 85 8.59 -17.26 -6.93
C HIS A 85 9.36 -17.11 -8.25
N ARG A 86 10.63 -17.52 -8.28
CA ARG A 86 11.43 -17.50 -9.52
C ARG A 86 10.83 -18.46 -10.56
N GLU A 87 10.44 -19.65 -10.14
CA GLU A 87 9.80 -20.62 -11.03
C GLU A 87 8.43 -20.13 -11.54
N ASN A 88 7.61 -19.54 -10.66
CA ASN A 88 6.34 -18.93 -11.07
C ASN A 88 6.54 -17.82 -12.12
N LEU A 89 7.62 -17.05 -12.03
CA LEU A 89 7.96 -16.02 -13.02
C LEU A 89 8.42 -16.65 -14.35
N ARG A 90 9.18 -17.76 -14.31
CA ARG A 90 9.60 -18.53 -15.51
C ARG A 90 8.41 -19.15 -16.24
N GLU A 91 7.47 -19.77 -15.52
CA GLU A 91 6.23 -20.31 -16.07
C GLU A 91 5.39 -19.25 -16.79
N ARG A 92 5.53 -17.98 -16.37
CA ARG A 92 4.90 -16.81 -17.03
C ARG A 92 5.71 -16.28 -18.22
N GLY A 93 6.80 -16.94 -18.59
CA GLY A 93 7.61 -16.59 -19.74
C GLY A 93 8.69 -15.54 -19.47
N LEU A 94 9.03 -15.25 -18.19
CA LEU A 94 10.17 -14.37 -17.89
C LEU A 94 11.47 -15.20 -17.84
N PHE A 95 12.51 -14.68 -18.51
CA PHE A 95 13.86 -15.23 -18.43
C PHE A 95 14.60 -14.69 -17.19
N ASP A 96 15.57 -15.45 -16.68
CA ASP A 96 16.27 -15.13 -15.44
C ASP A 96 16.96 -13.75 -15.47
N ASP A 97 17.57 -13.40 -16.57
CA ASP A 97 18.18 -12.09 -16.75
C ASP A 97 17.18 -10.93 -16.58
N ARG A 98 15.96 -11.13 -17.07
CA ARG A 98 14.86 -10.16 -16.89
C ARG A 98 14.33 -10.16 -15.46
N ILE A 99 14.24 -11.32 -14.81
CA ILE A 99 13.84 -11.44 -13.41
C ILE A 99 14.81 -10.67 -12.52
N ASP A 100 16.10 -10.84 -12.75
CA ASP A 100 17.16 -10.19 -11.98
C ASP A 100 17.26 -8.68 -12.29
N GLN A 101 17.14 -8.29 -13.55
CA GLN A 101 17.12 -6.88 -13.97
C GLN A 101 15.94 -6.11 -13.38
N ASN A 102 14.77 -6.73 -13.30
CA ASN A 102 13.58 -6.12 -12.73
C ASN A 102 13.58 -6.11 -11.19
N GLN A 103 14.56 -6.78 -10.57
CA GLN A 103 14.72 -6.81 -9.11
C GLN A 103 13.50 -7.34 -8.36
N TYR A 104 12.83 -8.36 -8.89
CA TYR A 104 11.77 -9.04 -8.13
C TYR A 104 12.34 -9.65 -6.85
N ARG A 105 11.62 -9.55 -5.73
CA ARG A 105 12.04 -10.07 -4.43
C ARG A 105 10.86 -10.65 -3.69
N SER A 106 11.11 -11.68 -2.89
CA SER A 106 10.07 -12.27 -2.04
C SER A 106 9.81 -11.41 -0.81
N MET A 107 8.54 -11.27 -0.46
CA MET A 107 8.14 -10.63 0.78
C MET A 107 8.60 -11.48 1.98
N PRO A 108 9.14 -10.89 3.06
CA PRO A 108 9.39 -11.68 4.27
C PRO A 108 8.11 -12.31 4.80
N GLN A 109 8.12 -13.63 4.98
CA GLN A 109 6.93 -14.42 5.30
C GLN A 109 6.46 -14.20 6.75
N THR A 110 7.39 -13.89 7.66
CA THR A 110 7.07 -13.75 9.08
C THR A 110 6.99 -12.29 9.52
N PRO A 111 6.17 -11.96 10.53
CA PRO A 111 6.13 -10.62 11.12
C PRO A 111 7.50 -10.15 11.62
N GLU A 112 8.28 -11.06 12.21
CA GLU A 112 9.63 -10.79 12.73
C GLU A 112 10.58 -10.41 11.58
N GLY A 113 10.55 -11.15 10.46
CA GLY A 113 11.35 -10.83 9.27
C GLY A 113 11.02 -9.46 8.69
N ARG A 114 9.74 -9.06 8.71
CA ARG A 114 9.28 -7.74 8.25
C ARG A 114 9.73 -6.60 9.18
N LYS A 115 9.75 -6.84 10.50
CA LYS A 115 10.27 -5.90 11.49
C LYS A 115 11.79 -5.79 11.37
N LEU A 116 12.49 -6.93 11.24
CA LEU A 116 13.94 -6.95 11.06
C LEU A 116 14.36 -6.15 9.81
N LEU A 117 13.68 -6.34 8.67
CA LEU A 117 13.95 -5.58 7.46
C LEU A 117 13.80 -4.05 7.71
N ALA A 118 12.72 -3.66 8.38
CA ALA A 118 12.49 -2.26 8.70
C ALA A 118 13.56 -1.70 9.67
N SER A 119 14.01 -2.51 10.64
CA SER A 119 15.11 -2.13 11.55
C SER A 119 16.41 -1.93 10.79
N LEU A 120 16.80 -2.87 9.93
CA LEU A 120 18.02 -2.78 9.12
C LEU A 120 18.03 -1.51 8.25
N LEU A 121 16.91 -1.16 7.62
CA LEU A 121 16.81 0.09 6.85
C LEU A 121 16.97 1.33 7.73
N ARG A 122 16.45 1.32 8.94
CA ARG A 122 16.63 2.44 9.88
C ARG A 122 18.06 2.54 10.39
N ASP A 123 18.72 1.41 10.63
CA ASP A 123 20.11 1.36 11.06
C ASP A 123 21.08 1.91 10.00
N THR A 124 20.69 1.84 8.72
CA THR A 124 21.42 2.50 7.62
C THR A 124 21.04 3.97 7.45
N GLY A 125 20.21 4.53 8.34
CA GLY A 125 19.89 5.96 8.38
C GLY A 125 18.60 6.35 7.65
N HIS A 126 17.84 5.39 7.14
CA HIS A 126 16.56 5.71 6.49
C HIS A 126 15.47 6.05 7.50
N ASP A 127 14.75 7.14 7.24
CA ASP A 127 13.49 7.45 7.91
C ASP A 127 12.33 6.86 7.10
N LEU A 128 11.63 5.89 7.67
CA LEU A 128 10.54 5.16 7.02
C LEU A 128 9.19 5.88 7.08
N GLN A 129 9.09 7.01 7.79
CA GLN A 129 7.85 7.78 7.85
C GLN A 129 7.49 8.33 6.46
N GLY A 130 6.26 8.09 5.99
CA GLY A 130 5.82 8.53 4.67
C GLY A 130 6.39 7.70 3.49
N ILE A 131 7.05 6.56 3.77
CA ILE A 131 7.40 5.58 2.73
C ILE A 131 6.25 4.57 2.61
N PRO A 132 5.52 4.52 1.48
CA PRO A 132 4.43 3.59 1.30
C PRO A 132 4.87 2.13 1.49
N GLY A 133 4.05 1.35 2.20
CA GLY A 133 4.35 -0.03 2.58
C GLY A 133 4.96 -0.17 3.97
N PHE A 134 5.54 0.87 4.54
CA PHE A 134 6.01 0.84 5.93
C PHE A 134 5.02 1.50 6.88
N ARG A 135 4.85 0.91 8.04
CA ARG A 135 4.00 1.44 9.13
C ARG A 135 4.58 1.09 10.49
N THR A 136 4.14 1.81 11.51
CA THR A 136 4.39 1.43 12.90
C THR A 136 3.32 0.46 13.39
N SER A 137 3.73 -0.55 14.14
CA SER A 137 2.86 -1.49 14.83
C SER A 137 3.43 -1.73 16.21
N TYR A 138 2.66 -1.41 17.26
CA TYR A 138 3.10 -1.47 18.67
C TYR A 138 4.42 -0.72 18.92
N GLY A 139 4.60 0.44 18.25
CA GLY A 139 5.82 1.25 18.41
C GLY A 139 7.02 0.81 17.56
N GLU A 140 6.94 -0.30 16.84
CA GLU A 140 7.99 -0.81 15.96
C GLU A 140 7.62 -0.63 14.48
N TRP A 141 8.61 -0.32 13.67
CA TRP A 141 8.44 -0.26 12.22
C TRP A 141 8.35 -1.67 11.62
N THR A 142 7.48 -1.82 10.65
CA THR A 142 7.29 -3.09 9.92
C THR A 142 6.89 -2.83 8.48
N LEU A 143 7.25 -3.76 7.59
CA LEU A 143 6.76 -3.79 6.22
C LEU A 143 5.36 -4.43 6.20
N SER A 144 4.40 -3.74 5.60
CA SER A 144 3.00 -4.16 5.48
C SER A 144 2.74 -4.84 4.15
N GLY A 145 1.75 -5.70 4.15
CA GLY A 145 1.25 -6.34 2.93
C GLY A 145 1.05 -7.84 3.11
N PRO A 146 0.35 -8.49 2.19
CA PRO A 146 0.17 -9.93 2.16
C PRO A 146 1.47 -10.65 1.79
N ASN A 147 1.47 -11.99 1.86
CA ASN A 147 2.56 -12.81 1.34
C ASN A 147 2.59 -12.79 -0.19
N GLY A 148 3.76 -13.03 -0.76
CA GLY A 148 3.96 -12.98 -2.18
C GLY A 148 5.31 -12.38 -2.57
N PHE A 149 5.43 -11.87 -3.78
CA PHE A 149 6.65 -11.22 -4.21
C PHE A 149 6.43 -9.76 -4.63
N LEU A 150 7.45 -8.97 -4.40
CA LEU A 150 7.50 -7.53 -4.66
C LEU A 150 7.86 -7.27 -6.13
N ILE A 151 7.12 -6.37 -6.74
CA ILE A 151 7.32 -5.88 -8.10
C ILE A 151 7.60 -4.38 -8.01
N PRO A 152 8.83 -3.93 -8.26
CA PRO A 152 9.16 -2.50 -8.27
C PRO A 152 8.40 -1.77 -9.38
N VAL A 153 7.71 -0.70 -9.02
CA VAL A 153 7.06 0.19 -9.97
C VAL A 153 7.95 1.39 -10.20
N ARG A 154 8.46 1.53 -11.42
CA ARG A 154 9.39 2.58 -11.81
C ARG A 154 8.67 3.67 -12.61
N ASP A 155 9.20 4.87 -12.53
CA ASP A 155 8.81 5.96 -13.42
C ASP A 155 9.59 5.91 -14.76
N LYS A 156 9.39 6.93 -15.60
CA LYS A 156 10.07 7.05 -16.90
C LYS A 156 11.59 7.19 -16.80
N ASP A 157 12.12 7.65 -15.66
CA ASP A 157 13.54 7.86 -15.39
C ASP A 157 14.16 6.65 -14.65
N GLY A 158 13.37 5.58 -14.44
CA GLY A 158 13.79 4.34 -13.76
C GLY A 158 13.75 4.39 -12.24
N LEU A 159 13.28 5.49 -11.64
CA LEU A 159 13.19 5.63 -10.19
C LEU A 159 12.03 4.82 -9.65
N ILE A 160 12.26 4.10 -8.55
CA ILE A 160 11.23 3.27 -7.91
C ILE A 160 10.29 4.19 -7.12
N GLN A 161 9.06 4.31 -7.58
CA GLN A 161 8.04 5.13 -6.94
C GLN A 161 7.16 4.37 -5.96
N GLY A 162 7.17 3.04 -6.01
CA GLY A 162 6.38 2.18 -5.13
C GLY A 162 6.59 0.70 -5.44
N MET A 163 5.93 -0.15 -4.65
CA MET A 163 5.94 -1.60 -4.82
C MET A 163 4.53 -2.11 -5.07
N LYS A 164 4.38 -3.06 -5.98
CA LYS A 164 3.22 -3.94 -6.05
C LYS A 164 3.57 -5.28 -5.43
N ILE A 165 2.59 -5.94 -4.85
CA ILE A 165 2.75 -7.32 -4.35
C ILE A 165 1.88 -8.21 -5.23
N ARG A 166 2.52 -9.24 -5.79
CA ARG A 166 1.78 -10.34 -6.36
C ARG A 166 1.60 -11.38 -5.27
N LEU A 167 0.35 -11.72 -5.02
CA LEU A 167 -0.04 -12.69 -4.00
C LEU A 167 0.43 -14.10 -4.38
N ASP A 168 0.74 -14.89 -3.36
CA ASP A 168 0.88 -16.33 -3.50
C ASP A 168 -0.49 -16.93 -3.84
N GLU A 169 -0.50 -18.03 -4.61
CA GLU A 169 -1.75 -18.68 -4.99
C GLU A 169 -2.35 -19.35 -3.75
N GLY A 170 -3.58 -18.97 -3.40
CA GLY A 170 -4.32 -19.55 -2.27
C GLY A 170 -4.62 -18.59 -1.10
N GLU A 171 -4.25 -17.32 -1.20
CA GLU A 171 -4.70 -16.28 -0.24
C GLU A 171 -5.79 -15.37 -0.82
#